data_48b34b130612742f3ba8e4e3b2a4635b
#
_entry.id   48b34b130612742f3ba8e4e3b2a4635b
#
_cell.length_a   1.000
_cell.length_b   1.000
_cell.length_c   1.000
_cell.angle_alpha   90.00
_cell.angle_beta   90.00
_cell.angle_gamma   90.00
#
_symmetry.space_group_name_H-M   'P 1'
#
loop_
_entity.id
_entity.type
_entity.pdbx_description
1 polymer ?
#
loop_
_entity_poly.entity_id
_entity_poly.type
_entity_poly.pdbx_seq_one_letter_code
_entity_poly.pdbx_strand_id
1 'polypeptide(L)'
;MNDFTSKTNPKDVLPLVVWGGGTGALAAAVQAARLGIRTLLLTPGPWVGGMVSAAGVAAPDGNELSCWQTGIWGAFLRDMAAIEPSGLDQNWVSCFGFNPCLAEKVLQNWMNDLAELEWWPDVELKSLNRHGDRLVSLEVEQQGRKYHLHFDLLIDGSDLGDTLPLADISHRWGWEPKEYWGEPSAPSALRLETEPFFSKQPVQSPTWVVMGQLNEGVQLPAVSSSLPHPFKEATDAFGLERTLTYGRLPNGLVMLNWPLNGNDWHHDLERMRSSQPWIRHELAEAMQCHSQAFLDALQNISNGWLVPGNVFPGSNPSLALMPYWREGRRLAGMSTVVEHDLLPLSSGASRGLLPLDNQGKCTSVAVGNYTNDHHYPGEDWPLAPKNCQWGGRWTGTPFCIPYGALLSDQVENLLMADKAFSVSHMANGATRLQPIIFNLGQAAGVAAALALRQCLAPADVKVADIQQTLLGDPIAPAAVVPIWDWPAWHPAWRNAQEAVLAEPDCLTHHGTIEVFNRQRQLGALPLPDQAPLCKQAQEFRGSLRINRDATYSLET
;
A
#
# COMPACT_ATOMS: atom_id res chain seq x y z
N MET A 1 30.85 3.34 -6.00
CA MET A 1 30.60 2.11 -6.76
C MET A 1 31.09 0.96 -5.89
N ASN A 2 30.19 0.35 -5.15
CA ASN A 2 30.53 -0.88 -4.42
C ASN A 2 30.53 -2.02 -5.42
N ASP A 3 31.62 -2.75 -5.50
CA ASP A 3 31.70 -3.99 -6.27
C ASP A 3 30.71 -4.99 -5.65
N PHE A 4 29.54 -5.10 -6.27
CA PHE A 4 28.55 -6.13 -5.93
C PHE A 4 29.10 -7.50 -6.36
N THR A 5 29.79 -8.18 -5.48
CA THR A 5 30.04 -9.61 -5.64
C THR A 5 28.76 -10.34 -5.26
N SER A 6 27.93 -10.71 -6.25
CA SER A 6 26.75 -11.54 -6.05
C SER A 6 27.12 -12.82 -5.31
N LYS A 7 26.47 -13.10 -4.18
CA LYS A 7 26.60 -14.36 -3.44
C LYS A 7 25.89 -15.51 -4.16
N THR A 8 24.98 -15.18 -5.09
CA THR A 8 24.16 -16.14 -5.81
C THR A 8 24.91 -16.69 -7.03
N ASN A 9 25.12 -18.00 -7.06
CA ASN A 9 25.57 -18.69 -8.26
C ASN A 9 24.34 -18.90 -9.18
N PRO A 10 24.36 -18.43 -10.44
CA PRO A 10 23.21 -18.56 -11.35
C PRO A 10 22.80 -20.01 -11.65
N LYS A 11 23.60 -21.01 -11.27
CA LYS A 11 23.29 -22.44 -11.43
C LYS A 11 22.56 -23.07 -10.24
N ASP A 12 22.46 -22.36 -9.12
CA ASP A 12 21.79 -22.87 -7.94
C ASP A 12 20.28 -22.59 -8.05
N VAL A 13 19.47 -23.51 -7.58
CA VAL A 13 18.05 -23.27 -7.38
C VAL A 13 17.86 -22.39 -6.14
N LEU A 14 17.21 -21.25 -6.31
CA LEU A 14 16.91 -20.33 -5.23
C LEU A 14 15.63 -20.77 -4.52
N PRO A 15 15.61 -20.89 -3.20
CA PRO A 15 14.37 -21.20 -2.50
C PRO A 15 13.27 -20.18 -2.81
N LEU A 16 13.60 -18.88 -2.74
CA LEU A 16 12.65 -17.80 -2.96
C LEU A 16 13.25 -16.69 -3.82
N VAL A 17 12.51 -16.33 -4.87
CA VAL A 17 12.72 -15.10 -5.62
C VAL A 17 11.53 -14.17 -5.40
N VAL A 18 11.81 -12.90 -5.16
CA VAL A 18 10.80 -11.84 -5.07
C VAL A 18 11.06 -10.84 -6.19
N TRP A 19 10.09 -10.65 -7.07
CA TRP A 19 10.14 -9.69 -8.16
C TRP A 19 9.31 -8.45 -7.83
N GLY A 20 9.86 -7.26 -8.02
CA GLY A 20 9.16 -6.00 -7.98
C GLY A 20 9.82 -4.94 -7.11
N GLY A 21 9.63 -3.69 -7.48
CA GLY A 21 10.07 -2.51 -6.71
C GLY A 21 9.04 -2.03 -5.69
N GLY A 22 7.90 -2.70 -5.58
CA GLY A 22 6.77 -2.28 -4.76
C GLY A 22 7.01 -2.43 -3.25
N THR A 23 6.14 -1.79 -2.49
CA THR A 23 6.15 -1.83 -1.01
C THR A 23 5.96 -3.26 -0.50
N GLY A 24 5.07 -4.03 -1.16
CA GLY A 24 4.78 -5.42 -0.80
C GLY A 24 5.91 -6.38 -1.13
N ALA A 25 6.65 -6.15 -2.23
CA ALA A 25 7.83 -6.95 -2.57
C ALA A 25 8.89 -6.89 -1.47
N LEU A 26 9.23 -5.68 -1.04
CA LEU A 26 10.17 -5.48 0.07
C LEU A 26 9.69 -6.16 1.35
N ALA A 27 8.42 -5.94 1.73
CA ALA A 27 7.86 -6.52 2.95
C ALA A 27 7.91 -8.06 2.92
N ALA A 28 7.60 -8.68 1.78
CA ALA A 28 7.65 -10.12 1.60
C ALA A 28 9.09 -10.65 1.70
N ALA A 29 10.04 -9.99 1.05
CA ALA A 29 11.45 -10.39 1.07
C ALA A 29 12.05 -10.29 2.48
N VAL A 30 11.82 -9.17 3.17
CA VAL A 30 12.26 -8.96 4.56
C VAL A 30 11.65 -10.00 5.49
N GLN A 31 10.34 -10.25 5.37
CA GLN A 31 9.66 -11.20 6.25
C GLN A 31 10.13 -12.64 6.02
N ALA A 32 10.29 -13.08 4.78
CA ALA A 32 10.77 -14.42 4.47
C ALA A 32 12.22 -14.62 4.96
N ALA A 33 13.09 -13.61 4.76
CA ALA A 33 14.46 -13.65 5.25
C ALA A 33 14.55 -13.65 6.79
N ARG A 34 13.72 -12.87 7.50
CA ARG A 34 13.60 -12.91 8.97
C ARG A 34 13.20 -14.31 9.48
N LEU A 35 12.43 -15.03 8.68
CA LEU A 35 12.08 -16.42 8.94
C LEU A 35 13.16 -17.41 8.46
N GLY A 36 14.37 -16.98 8.06
CA GLY A 36 15.50 -17.82 7.70
C GLY A 36 15.40 -18.46 6.31
N ILE A 37 14.63 -17.88 5.40
CA ILE A 37 14.57 -18.32 4.00
C ILE A 37 15.54 -17.49 3.17
N ARG A 38 16.49 -18.16 2.49
CA ARG A 38 17.36 -17.52 1.53
C ARG A 38 16.51 -16.91 0.40
N THR A 39 16.54 -15.60 0.32
CA THR A 39 15.65 -14.80 -0.54
C THR A 39 16.47 -13.90 -1.46
N LEU A 40 16.14 -13.89 -2.74
CA LEU A 40 16.65 -12.92 -3.71
C LEU A 40 15.54 -11.93 -4.08
N LEU A 41 15.73 -10.65 -3.73
CA LEU A 41 14.87 -9.55 -4.15
C LEU A 41 15.43 -8.90 -5.42
N LEU A 42 14.61 -8.84 -6.47
CA LEU A 42 14.93 -8.21 -7.76
C LEU A 42 14.04 -6.97 -7.94
N THR A 43 14.65 -5.79 -8.12
CA THR A 43 13.88 -4.55 -8.31
C THR A 43 14.21 -3.87 -9.64
N PRO A 44 13.20 -3.29 -10.34
CA PRO A 44 13.44 -2.60 -11.63
C PRO A 44 14.14 -1.25 -11.48
N GLY A 45 14.28 -0.73 -10.28
CA GLY A 45 14.91 0.55 -9.99
C GLY A 45 15.94 0.48 -8.89
N PRO A 46 16.62 1.62 -8.61
CA PRO A 46 17.75 1.69 -7.69
C PRO A 46 17.34 1.80 -6.21
N TRP A 47 16.05 1.97 -5.91
CA TRP A 47 15.51 2.08 -4.55
C TRP A 47 14.49 0.98 -4.28
N VAL A 48 14.35 0.61 -3.00
CA VAL A 48 13.33 -0.34 -2.49
C VAL A 48 12.17 0.41 -1.82
N GLY A 49 11.05 -0.28 -1.61
CA GLY A 49 9.90 0.25 -0.87
C GLY A 49 8.84 0.96 -1.71
N GLY A 50 9.06 1.10 -3.02
CA GLY A 50 8.06 1.58 -3.99
C GLY A 50 7.37 2.87 -3.56
N MET A 51 6.09 2.77 -3.17
CA MET A 51 5.26 3.93 -2.82
C MET A 51 5.88 4.81 -1.73
N VAL A 52 6.46 4.24 -0.68
CA VAL A 52 6.98 5.02 0.46
C VAL A 52 8.34 5.67 0.18
N SER A 53 9.01 5.29 -0.90
CA SER A 53 10.35 5.75 -1.24
C SER A 53 10.47 6.18 -2.70
N ALA A 54 10.73 5.25 -3.62
CA ALA A 54 11.03 5.50 -5.03
C ALA A 54 9.91 6.26 -5.79
N ALA A 55 8.64 6.00 -5.50
CA ALA A 55 7.51 6.70 -6.09
C ALA A 55 7.14 8.00 -5.36
N GLY A 56 7.78 8.31 -4.22
CA GLY A 56 7.61 9.57 -3.51
C GLY A 56 6.27 9.79 -2.83
N VAL A 57 5.41 8.78 -2.65
CA VAL A 57 4.11 8.91 -1.98
C VAL A 57 4.33 8.83 -0.46
N ALA A 58 4.92 9.87 0.08
CA ALA A 58 5.46 9.92 1.43
C ALA A 58 4.52 10.52 2.48
N ALA A 59 3.26 10.73 2.13
CA ALA A 59 2.16 11.03 3.04
C ALA A 59 1.10 9.93 2.89
N PRO A 60 1.34 8.71 3.40
CA PRO A 60 0.46 7.56 3.24
C PRO A 60 -0.83 7.72 4.03
N ASP A 61 -1.93 7.29 3.40
CA ASP A 61 -3.25 7.23 3.99
C ASP A 61 -3.58 5.82 4.47
N GLY A 62 -4.57 5.72 5.33
CA GLY A 62 -5.08 4.46 5.84
C GLY A 62 -4.35 3.97 7.09
N ASN A 63 -5.00 3.09 7.83
CA ASN A 63 -4.51 2.50 9.07
C ASN A 63 -3.95 3.55 10.06
N GLU A 64 -4.60 4.72 10.16
CA GLU A 64 -4.13 5.87 10.94
C GLU A 64 -4.19 5.62 12.45
N LEU A 65 -5.19 4.88 12.92
CA LEU A 65 -5.38 4.63 14.34
C LEU A 65 -4.42 3.56 14.86
N SER A 66 -4.02 3.69 16.12
CA SER A 66 -3.03 2.82 16.76
C SER A 66 -3.40 1.32 16.74
N CYS A 67 -4.70 0.97 16.73
CA CYS A 67 -5.16 -0.40 16.58
C CYS A 67 -4.86 -1.00 15.19
N TRP A 68 -4.64 -0.16 14.19
CA TRP A 68 -4.31 -0.57 12.82
C TRP A 68 -2.83 -0.42 12.46
N GLN A 69 -2.04 0.24 13.31
CA GLN A 69 -0.58 0.40 13.14
C GLN A 69 0.15 -0.89 13.56
N THR A 70 -0.15 -1.98 12.88
CA THR A 70 0.38 -3.33 13.16
C THR A 70 1.21 -3.86 12.00
N GLY A 71 1.90 -4.98 12.23
CA GLY A 71 2.73 -5.62 11.21
C GLY A 71 3.94 -4.79 10.80
N ILE A 72 4.42 -5.04 9.60
CA ILE A 72 5.55 -4.28 9.01
C ILE A 72 5.21 -2.80 8.88
N TRP A 73 3.95 -2.43 8.61
CA TRP A 73 3.52 -1.03 8.65
C TRP A 73 3.80 -0.37 10.00
N GLY A 74 3.38 -1.00 11.10
CA GLY A 74 3.63 -0.49 12.45
C GLY A 74 5.12 -0.41 12.78
N ALA A 75 5.92 -1.40 12.34
CA ALA A 75 7.37 -1.38 12.50
C ALA A 75 8.00 -0.23 11.71
N PHE A 76 7.59 -0.02 10.47
CA PHE A 76 8.05 1.10 9.64
C PHE A 76 7.76 2.45 10.28
N LEU A 77 6.55 2.67 10.79
CA LEU A 77 6.19 3.91 11.48
C LEU A 77 7.06 4.18 12.72
N ARG A 78 7.35 3.14 13.51
CA ARG A 78 8.23 3.28 14.69
C ARG A 78 9.63 3.73 14.31
N ASP A 79 10.20 3.12 13.27
CA ASP A 79 11.55 3.43 12.83
C ASP A 79 11.62 4.83 12.19
N MET A 80 10.58 5.21 11.41
CA MET A 80 10.48 6.57 10.86
C MET A 80 10.33 7.62 11.97
N ALA A 81 9.48 7.36 12.98
CA ALA A 81 9.31 8.28 14.11
C ALA A 81 10.59 8.43 14.95
N ALA A 82 11.42 7.39 15.03
CA ALA A 82 12.69 7.43 15.75
C ALA A 82 13.72 8.35 15.10
N ILE A 83 13.70 8.49 13.77
CA ILE A 83 14.65 9.31 13.02
C ILE A 83 14.12 10.70 12.66
N GLU A 84 12.81 10.96 12.85
CA GLU A 84 12.16 12.24 12.55
C GLU A 84 11.69 12.91 13.84
N PRO A 85 12.54 13.72 14.48
CA PRO A 85 12.24 14.31 15.80
C PRO A 85 11.12 15.34 15.77
N SER A 86 10.78 15.90 14.61
CA SER A 86 9.66 16.83 14.44
C SER A 86 8.30 16.13 14.41
N GLY A 87 8.31 14.78 14.41
CA GLY A 87 7.13 13.95 14.27
C GLY A 87 6.65 13.81 12.84
N LEU A 88 5.76 12.84 12.60
CA LEU A 88 5.27 12.51 11.26
C LEU A 88 4.01 13.29 10.85
N ASP A 89 3.27 13.87 11.80
CA ASP A 89 2.02 14.59 11.55
C ASP A 89 2.29 16.04 11.10
N GLN A 90 2.54 16.26 9.82
CA GLN A 90 2.96 17.55 9.25
C GLN A 90 1.99 18.12 8.19
N ASN A 91 1.05 17.30 7.71
CA ASN A 91 0.12 17.66 6.62
C ASN A 91 -1.34 17.49 7.04
N TRP A 92 -2.25 17.96 6.17
CA TRP A 92 -3.67 17.85 6.48
C TRP A 92 -4.37 16.67 5.78
N VAL A 93 -3.66 15.92 4.92
CA VAL A 93 -4.22 14.76 4.22
C VAL A 93 -3.98 13.46 4.97
N SER A 94 -2.83 13.31 5.63
CA SER A 94 -2.42 12.09 6.32
C SER A 94 -1.93 12.37 7.74
N CYS A 95 -2.03 11.39 8.64
CA CYS A 95 -1.38 11.43 9.95
C CYS A 95 0.13 11.17 9.87
N PHE A 96 0.63 10.81 8.69
CA PHE A 96 2.01 10.41 8.48
C PHE A 96 2.60 11.19 7.31
N GLY A 97 3.78 11.73 7.52
CA GLY A 97 4.56 12.37 6.47
C GLY A 97 6.04 12.22 6.77
N PHE A 98 6.83 11.81 5.80
CA PHE A 98 8.26 11.58 5.98
C PHE A 98 9.03 11.86 4.69
N ASN A 99 10.35 12.05 4.83
CA ASN A 99 11.20 12.19 3.66
C ASN A 99 11.41 10.82 2.98
N PRO A 100 11.09 10.64 1.67
CA PRO A 100 11.26 9.37 0.96
C PRO A 100 12.69 8.81 0.98
N CYS A 101 13.70 9.69 0.99
CA CYS A 101 15.11 9.29 1.08
C CYS A 101 15.45 8.69 2.46
N LEU A 102 14.80 9.18 3.54
CA LEU A 102 14.96 8.58 4.87
C LEU A 102 14.22 7.25 4.97
N ALA A 103 13.04 7.15 4.36
CA ALA A 103 12.32 5.88 4.25
C ALA A 103 13.16 4.82 3.54
N GLU A 104 13.75 5.15 2.40
CA GLU A 104 14.67 4.25 1.68
C GLU A 104 15.82 3.76 2.57
N LYS A 105 16.46 4.66 3.33
CA LYS A 105 17.55 4.30 4.26
C LYS A 105 17.11 3.34 5.34
N VAL A 106 15.93 3.55 5.93
CA VAL A 106 15.37 2.62 6.93
C VAL A 106 15.18 1.24 6.34
N LEU A 107 14.60 1.18 5.14
CA LEU A 107 14.31 -0.08 4.46
C LEU A 107 15.59 -0.80 4.01
N GLN A 108 16.60 -0.07 3.55
CA GLN A 108 17.94 -0.64 3.26
C GLN A 108 18.60 -1.20 4.52
N ASN A 109 18.50 -0.49 5.66
CA ASN A 109 19.03 -0.99 6.93
C ASN A 109 18.37 -2.31 7.32
N TRP A 110 17.04 -2.44 7.18
CA TRP A 110 16.36 -3.71 7.43
C TRP A 110 16.90 -4.85 6.57
N MET A 111 17.19 -4.59 5.30
CA MET A 111 17.75 -5.61 4.41
C MET A 111 19.20 -5.97 4.77
N ASN A 112 20.02 -4.96 5.08
CA ASN A 112 21.43 -5.16 5.41
C ASN A 112 21.63 -5.98 6.70
N ASP A 113 20.68 -5.93 7.62
CA ASP A 113 20.69 -6.71 8.86
C ASP A 113 20.31 -8.18 8.65
N LEU A 114 19.92 -8.59 7.43
CA LEU A 114 19.45 -9.93 7.11
C LEU A 114 20.44 -10.69 6.22
N ALA A 115 21.13 -11.66 6.80
CA ALA A 115 22.11 -12.48 6.07
C ALA A 115 21.47 -13.33 4.95
N GLU A 116 20.20 -13.67 5.09
CA GLU A 116 19.40 -14.49 4.16
C GLU A 116 18.83 -13.68 3.00
N LEU A 117 18.94 -12.34 2.99
CA LEU A 117 18.43 -11.48 1.94
C LEU A 117 19.54 -10.95 1.03
N GLU A 118 19.42 -11.23 -0.25
CA GLU A 118 20.23 -10.62 -1.30
C GLU A 118 19.34 -9.71 -2.15
N TRP A 119 19.81 -8.51 -2.51
CA TRP A 119 19.08 -7.56 -3.32
C TRP A 119 19.86 -7.20 -4.58
N TRP A 120 19.17 -7.29 -5.73
CA TRP A 120 19.67 -6.82 -7.02
C TRP A 120 18.83 -5.65 -7.50
N PRO A 121 19.35 -4.42 -7.49
CA PRO A 121 18.71 -3.25 -8.09
C PRO A 121 18.87 -3.20 -9.60
N ASP A 122 18.08 -2.35 -10.25
CA ASP A 122 18.18 -2.04 -11.69
C ASP A 122 18.12 -3.29 -12.58
N VAL A 123 17.20 -4.18 -12.27
CA VAL A 123 16.97 -5.44 -12.98
C VAL A 123 15.80 -5.30 -13.94
N GLU A 124 15.96 -5.78 -15.16
CA GLU A 124 14.87 -5.90 -16.14
C GLU A 124 14.42 -7.36 -16.25
N LEU A 125 13.15 -7.64 -16.00
CA LEU A 125 12.54 -8.96 -16.20
C LEU A 125 12.24 -9.17 -17.70
N LYS A 126 12.83 -10.20 -18.31
CA LYS A 126 12.70 -10.47 -19.74
C LYS A 126 11.69 -11.56 -20.03
N SER A 127 11.73 -12.65 -19.29
CA SER A 127 10.82 -13.78 -19.49
C SER A 127 10.65 -14.60 -18.22
N LEU A 128 9.58 -15.36 -18.18
CA LEU A 128 9.26 -16.29 -17.11
C LEU A 128 8.90 -17.65 -17.75
N ASN A 129 9.56 -18.71 -17.33
CA ASN A 129 9.34 -20.05 -17.87
C ASN A 129 8.40 -20.83 -16.97
N ARG A 130 7.33 -21.36 -17.58
CA ARG A 130 6.32 -22.20 -16.95
C ARG A 130 6.36 -23.61 -17.52
N HIS A 131 6.24 -24.61 -16.67
CA HIS A 131 6.09 -26.00 -17.05
C HIS A 131 4.88 -26.60 -16.33
N GLY A 132 3.79 -26.80 -17.03
CA GLY A 132 2.51 -27.21 -16.46
C GLY A 132 1.93 -26.12 -15.55
N ASP A 133 1.72 -26.46 -14.30
CA ASP A 133 1.23 -25.58 -13.22
C ASP A 133 2.36 -24.97 -12.37
N ARG A 134 3.62 -25.11 -12.80
CA ARG A 134 4.77 -24.63 -12.04
C ARG A 134 5.63 -23.65 -12.82
N LEU A 135 6.01 -22.55 -12.20
CA LEU A 135 7.03 -21.63 -12.67
C LEU A 135 8.40 -22.19 -12.30
N VAL A 136 9.32 -22.27 -13.27
CA VAL A 136 10.60 -22.99 -13.06
C VAL A 136 11.82 -22.09 -13.11
N SER A 137 11.76 -21.00 -13.86
CA SER A 137 12.87 -20.05 -13.96
C SER A 137 12.42 -18.72 -14.53
N LEU A 138 13.22 -17.69 -14.34
CA LEU A 138 13.07 -16.38 -14.97
C LEU A 138 14.39 -15.96 -15.63
N GLU A 139 14.29 -15.19 -16.70
CA GLU A 139 15.42 -14.51 -17.33
C GLU A 139 15.36 -13.04 -16.97
N VAL A 140 16.46 -12.53 -16.42
CA VAL A 140 16.62 -11.11 -16.12
C VAL A 140 17.88 -10.55 -16.75
N GLU A 141 17.88 -9.24 -16.94
CA GLU A 141 19.05 -8.50 -17.37
C GLU A 141 19.40 -7.44 -16.31
N GLN A 142 20.67 -7.41 -15.93
CA GLN A 142 21.21 -6.39 -15.04
C GLN A 142 22.56 -5.89 -15.61
N GLN A 143 22.68 -4.58 -15.78
CA GLN A 143 23.88 -3.94 -16.33
C GLN A 143 24.37 -4.57 -17.63
N GLY A 144 23.43 -4.93 -18.53
CA GLY A 144 23.71 -5.56 -19.82
C GLY A 144 24.12 -7.04 -19.75
N ARG A 145 24.07 -7.67 -18.58
CA ARG A 145 24.30 -9.10 -18.38
C ARG A 145 22.98 -9.83 -18.18
N LYS A 146 22.81 -10.94 -18.87
CA LYS A 146 21.65 -11.83 -18.74
C LYS A 146 21.93 -12.91 -17.72
N TYR A 147 20.93 -13.15 -16.87
CA TYR A 147 20.94 -14.20 -15.87
C TYR A 147 19.70 -15.06 -16.05
N HIS A 148 19.88 -16.36 -15.93
CA HIS A 148 18.82 -17.34 -15.93
C HIS A 148 18.75 -17.94 -14.52
N LEU A 149 17.69 -17.62 -13.78
CA LEU A 149 17.55 -17.94 -12.37
C LEU A 149 16.47 -19.01 -12.20
N HIS A 150 16.84 -20.13 -11.59
CA HIS A 150 15.90 -21.17 -11.18
C HIS A 150 15.46 -20.95 -9.74
N PHE A 151 14.21 -21.26 -9.44
CA PHE A 151 13.65 -21.06 -8.10
C PHE A 151 12.58 -22.09 -7.74
N ASP A 152 12.35 -22.28 -6.44
CA ASP A 152 11.26 -23.11 -5.93
C ASP A 152 9.96 -22.33 -5.85
N LEU A 153 9.99 -21.07 -5.40
CA LEU A 153 8.84 -20.21 -5.23
C LEU A 153 9.14 -18.78 -5.70
N LEU A 154 8.13 -18.16 -6.34
CA LEU A 154 8.17 -16.76 -6.79
C LEU A 154 7.12 -15.94 -6.04
N ILE A 155 7.50 -14.73 -5.60
CA ILE A 155 6.56 -13.70 -5.17
C ILE A 155 6.58 -12.56 -6.18
N ASP A 156 5.42 -12.18 -6.71
CA ASP A 156 5.25 -10.95 -7.49
C ASP A 156 4.75 -9.83 -6.58
N GLY A 157 5.62 -8.86 -6.35
CA GLY A 157 5.33 -7.60 -5.67
C GLY A 157 5.52 -6.39 -6.60
N SER A 158 5.31 -6.57 -7.90
CA SER A 158 5.30 -5.47 -8.86
C SER A 158 3.97 -4.71 -8.82
N ASP A 159 4.03 -3.41 -9.12
CA ASP A 159 2.85 -2.54 -9.14
C ASP A 159 1.84 -2.89 -10.25
N LEU A 160 2.32 -3.48 -11.35
CA LEU A 160 1.52 -3.72 -12.55
C LEU A 160 1.22 -5.20 -12.82
N GLY A 161 1.60 -6.12 -11.90
CA GLY A 161 1.43 -7.56 -12.09
C GLY A 161 2.24 -8.08 -13.26
N ASP A 162 3.54 -7.80 -13.27
CA ASP A 162 4.42 -8.05 -14.41
C ASP A 162 4.54 -9.53 -14.76
N THR A 163 4.49 -10.43 -13.77
CA THR A 163 4.62 -11.87 -13.99
C THR A 163 3.39 -12.50 -14.62
N LEU A 164 2.21 -11.91 -14.43
CA LEU A 164 0.94 -12.48 -14.88
C LEU A 164 0.89 -12.71 -16.40
N PRO A 165 1.15 -11.69 -17.25
CA PRO A 165 1.17 -11.90 -18.69
C PRO A 165 2.38 -12.71 -19.18
N LEU A 166 3.51 -12.68 -18.48
CA LEU A 166 4.70 -13.42 -18.87
C LEU A 166 4.56 -14.94 -18.65
N ALA A 167 3.72 -15.34 -17.69
CA ALA A 167 3.44 -16.73 -17.37
C ALA A 167 2.08 -17.22 -17.90
N ASP A 168 1.39 -16.42 -18.69
CA ASP A 168 0.03 -16.71 -19.19
C ASP A 168 -0.93 -17.07 -18.05
N ILE A 169 -0.92 -16.24 -16.99
CA ILE A 169 -1.81 -16.38 -15.83
C ILE A 169 -3.00 -15.44 -15.99
N SER A 170 -4.19 -15.97 -15.72
CA SER A 170 -5.44 -15.21 -15.80
C SER A 170 -5.42 -14.01 -14.89
N HIS A 171 -5.72 -12.85 -15.46
CA HIS A 171 -5.75 -11.58 -14.74
C HIS A 171 -6.81 -10.65 -15.33
N ARG A 172 -7.21 -9.67 -14.54
CA ARG A 172 -8.16 -8.63 -14.89
C ARG A 172 -7.42 -7.34 -15.22
N TRP A 173 -8.02 -6.57 -16.12
CA TRP A 173 -7.61 -5.21 -16.44
C TRP A 173 -8.83 -4.35 -16.69
N GLY A 174 -8.92 -3.21 -16.02
CA GLY A 174 -10.06 -2.32 -16.17
C GLY A 174 -11.25 -2.71 -15.29
N TRP A 175 -12.41 -2.22 -15.67
CA TRP A 175 -13.64 -2.30 -14.94
C TRP A 175 -14.32 -3.67 -15.07
N GLU A 176 -14.87 -4.16 -13.98
CA GLU A 176 -15.81 -5.27 -14.00
C GLU A 176 -17.25 -4.74 -13.93
N PRO A 177 -18.20 -5.37 -14.65
CA PRO A 177 -19.60 -4.96 -14.59
C PRO A 177 -20.23 -5.34 -13.25
N LYS A 178 -21.20 -4.51 -12.81
CA LYS A 178 -21.97 -4.74 -11.59
C LYS A 178 -22.57 -6.15 -11.52
N GLU A 179 -22.99 -6.68 -12.65
CA GLU A 179 -23.61 -7.99 -12.77
C GLU A 179 -22.67 -9.15 -12.40
N TYR A 180 -21.35 -8.89 -12.33
CA TYR A 180 -20.37 -9.93 -12.06
C TYR A 180 -20.33 -10.32 -10.56
N TRP A 181 -20.27 -9.34 -9.67
CA TRP A 181 -20.23 -9.54 -8.21
C TRP A 181 -21.34 -8.80 -7.44
N GLY A 182 -22.22 -8.07 -8.13
CA GLY A 182 -23.25 -7.26 -7.50
C GLY A 182 -22.73 -6.01 -6.78
N GLU A 183 -21.50 -5.59 -7.05
CA GLU A 183 -20.86 -4.45 -6.38
C GLU A 183 -21.71 -3.18 -6.51
N PRO A 184 -22.04 -2.50 -5.40
CA PRO A 184 -23.00 -1.38 -5.42
C PRO A 184 -22.57 -0.23 -6.32
N SER A 185 -21.27 0.05 -6.38
CA SER A 185 -20.70 1.19 -7.10
C SER A 185 -20.20 0.84 -8.49
N ALA A 186 -20.14 -0.44 -8.86
CA ALA A 186 -19.68 -0.85 -10.19
C ALA A 186 -20.69 -0.41 -11.29
N PRO A 187 -20.20 -0.04 -12.48
CA PRO A 187 -21.04 0.29 -13.62
C PRO A 187 -21.76 -0.96 -14.14
N SER A 188 -22.93 -0.80 -14.75
CA SER A 188 -23.58 -1.92 -15.46
C SER A 188 -22.81 -2.29 -16.73
N ALA A 189 -22.98 -3.52 -17.22
CA ALA A 189 -22.38 -3.97 -18.47
C ALA A 189 -22.72 -3.05 -19.65
N LEU A 190 -23.98 -2.56 -19.71
CA LEU A 190 -24.41 -1.63 -20.74
C LEU A 190 -23.61 -0.30 -20.70
N ARG A 191 -23.35 0.25 -19.52
CA ARG A 191 -22.55 1.47 -19.38
C ARG A 191 -21.12 1.26 -19.85
N LEU A 192 -20.51 0.12 -19.50
CA LEU A 192 -19.16 -0.22 -19.94
C LEU A 192 -19.03 -0.28 -21.47
N GLU A 193 -20.08 -0.75 -22.17
CA GLU A 193 -20.10 -0.84 -23.62
C GLU A 193 -20.37 0.51 -24.31
N THR A 194 -21.20 1.35 -23.70
CA THR A 194 -21.75 2.55 -24.38
C THR A 194 -21.07 3.86 -23.99
N GLU A 195 -20.48 3.95 -22.81
CA GLU A 195 -19.88 5.19 -22.31
C GLU A 195 -18.35 5.22 -22.59
N PRO A 196 -17.87 6.18 -23.41
CA PRO A 196 -16.44 6.27 -23.76
C PRO A 196 -15.51 6.50 -22.57
N PHE A 197 -16.04 6.93 -21.42
CA PHE A 197 -15.27 7.12 -20.20
C PHE A 197 -14.49 5.86 -19.82
N PHE A 198 -15.13 4.71 -19.77
CA PHE A 198 -14.54 3.45 -19.31
C PHE A 198 -13.41 2.94 -20.22
N SER A 199 -13.50 3.19 -21.52
CA SER A 199 -12.43 2.84 -22.45
C SER A 199 -11.25 3.80 -22.39
N LYS A 200 -11.48 5.07 -22.06
CA LYS A 200 -10.41 6.07 -21.88
C LYS A 200 -9.76 6.00 -20.51
N GLN A 201 -10.51 5.60 -19.50
CA GLN A 201 -10.09 5.43 -18.11
C GLN A 201 -10.30 3.97 -17.66
N PRO A 202 -9.57 3.01 -18.22
CA PRO A 202 -9.74 1.60 -17.87
C PRO A 202 -9.27 1.30 -16.44
N VAL A 203 -8.33 2.10 -15.91
CA VAL A 203 -7.75 2.00 -14.57
C VAL A 203 -7.67 3.38 -13.93
N GLN A 204 -7.45 3.42 -12.62
CA GLN A 204 -7.25 4.68 -11.91
C GLN A 204 -6.01 5.43 -12.43
N SER A 205 -6.13 6.74 -12.47
CA SER A 205 -5.08 7.63 -12.97
C SER A 205 -3.81 7.53 -12.12
N PRO A 206 -2.65 7.23 -12.72
CA PRO A 206 -1.37 7.27 -12.00
C PRO A 206 -0.87 8.70 -11.84
N THR A 207 0.12 8.88 -10.95
CA THR A 207 0.81 10.16 -10.76
C THR A 207 2.32 9.95 -10.83
N TRP A 208 3.04 10.84 -11.49
CA TRP A 208 4.48 10.96 -11.24
C TRP A 208 4.67 12.01 -10.15
N VAL A 209 5.02 11.58 -8.95
CA VAL A 209 5.17 12.50 -7.82
C VAL A 209 6.35 13.42 -8.05
N VAL A 210 6.17 14.71 -7.73
CA VAL A 210 7.24 15.71 -7.73
C VAL A 210 7.32 16.37 -6.36
N MET A 211 8.54 16.59 -5.89
CA MET A 211 8.80 17.22 -4.58
C MET A 211 9.04 18.71 -4.73
N GLY A 212 8.36 19.47 -3.90
CA GLY A 212 8.63 20.87 -3.64
C GLY A 212 9.30 21.07 -2.28
N GLN A 213 9.85 22.26 -2.08
CA GLN A 213 10.38 22.72 -0.80
C GLN A 213 9.77 24.08 -0.46
N LEU A 214 9.21 24.24 0.72
CA LEU A 214 8.68 25.52 1.20
C LEU A 214 9.82 26.41 1.68
N ASN A 215 9.82 27.66 1.24
CA ASN A 215 10.71 28.69 1.71
C ASN A 215 9.97 29.55 2.74
N GLU A 216 10.08 29.21 4.00
CA GLU A 216 9.36 29.88 5.10
C GLU A 216 9.77 31.36 5.30
N GLY A 217 10.87 31.81 4.68
CA GLY A 217 11.30 33.22 4.68
C GLY A 217 10.56 34.10 3.69
N VAL A 218 9.71 33.52 2.84
CA VAL A 218 8.92 34.22 1.81
C VAL A 218 7.45 34.16 2.17
N GLN A 219 6.75 35.29 2.03
CA GLN A 219 5.30 35.32 2.24
C GLN A 219 4.56 34.88 0.97
N LEU A 220 3.58 34.02 1.17
CA LEU A 220 2.65 33.64 0.11
C LEU A 220 1.86 34.87 -0.34
N PRO A 221 1.66 35.10 -1.65
CA PRO A 221 0.90 36.24 -2.12
C PRO A 221 -0.57 36.14 -1.66
N ALA A 222 -1.12 37.28 -1.21
CA ALA A 222 -2.51 37.36 -0.74
C ALA A 222 -3.56 37.05 -1.85
N VAL A 223 -3.18 37.28 -3.10
CA VAL A 223 -3.99 36.94 -4.27
C VAL A 223 -3.12 36.13 -5.24
N SER A 224 -3.50 34.90 -5.48
CA SER A 224 -2.82 34.06 -6.46
C SER A 224 -3.31 34.39 -7.87
N SER A 225 -2.38 34.44 -8.83
CA SER A 225 -2.71 34.41 -10.26
C SER A 225 -3.32 33.01 -10.57
N SER A 226 -4.20 32.92 -11.58
CA SER A 226 -4.71 31.63 -12.03
C SER A 226 -3.58 30.79 -12.64
N LEU A 227 -3.61 29.49 -12.38
CA LEU A 227 -2.71 28.54 -13.00
C LEU A 227 -2.96 28.45 -14.52
N PRO A 228 -1.92 28.13 -15.33
CA PRO A 228 -2.10 27.89 -16.76
C PRO A 228 -2.85 26.56 -17.01
N HIS A 229 -3.46 26.42 -18.19
CA HIS A 229 -3.97 25.12 -18.64
C HIS A 229 -2.81 24.08 -18.69
N PRO A 230 -3.02 22.83 -18.26
CA PRO A 230 -4.27 22.18 -17.83
C PRO A 230 -4.63 22.37 -16.35
N PHE A 231 -3.82 23.05 -15.55
CA PHE A 231 -3.92 23.12 -14.08
C PHE A 231 -4.81 24.25 -13.56
N LYS A 232 -5.56 24.91 -14.43
CA LYS A 232 -6.27 26.16 -14.13
C LYS A 232 -7.11 26.09 -12.84
N GLU A 233 -7.75 24.96 -12.59
CA GLU A 233 -8.69 24.75 -11.48
C GLU A 233 -8.07 24.03 -10.28
N ALA A 234 -6.75 23.72 -10.33
CA ALA A 234 -6.11 22.90 -9.30
C ALA A 234 -6.13 23.53 -7.88
N THR A 235 -6.24 24.86 -7.79
CA THR A 235 -6.29 25.58 -6.51
C THR A 235 -7.69 26.07 -6.12
N ASP A 236 -8.72 25.83 -6.94
CA ASP A 236 -10.05 26.43 -6.74
C ASP A 236 -10.75 25.87 -5.50
N ALA A 237 -10.62 24.56 -5.25
CA ALA A 237 -11.32 23.90 -4.16
C ALA A 237 -10.79 24.29 -2.76
N PHE A 238 -9.48 24.53 -2.61
CA PHE A 238 -8.84 24.69 -1.30
C PHE A 238 -7.95 25.94 -1.18
N GLY A 239 -7.75 26.68 -2.25
CA GLY A 239 -6.80 27.79 -2.32
C GLY A 239 -5.34 27.33 -2.41
N LEU A 240 -4.46 28.27 -2.78
CA LEU A 240 -3.05 27.97 -3.07
C LEU A 240 -2.31 27.36 -1.87
N GLU A 241 -2.44 27.96 -0.69
CA GLU A 241 -1.74 27.49 0.51
C GLU A 241 -2.08 26.02 0.86
N ARG A 242 -3.36 25.69 0.90
CA ARG A 242 -3.78 24.32 1.22
C ARG A 242 -3.42 23.31 0.12
N THR A 243 -3.47 23.72 -1.15
CA THR A 243 -2.99 22.88 -2.25
C THR A 243 -1.50 22.57 -2.09
N LEU A 244 -0.68 23.57 -1.76
CA LEU A 244 0.76 23.39 -1.56
C LEU A 244 1.10 22.61 -0.30
N THR A 245 0.30 22.72 0.75
CA THR A 245 0.55 22.03 2.04
C THR A 245 -0.19 20.70 2.18
N TYR A 246 -0.87 20.24 1.12
CA TYR A 246 -1.56 18.95 1.08
C TYR A 246 -0.68 17.80 1.54
N GLY A 247 0.46 17.62 0.90
CA GLY A 247 1.47 16.63 1.21
C GLY A 247 2.70 17.22 1.91
N ARG A 248 2.52 18.15 2.86
CA ARG A 248 3.63 18.70 3.64
C ARG A 248 4.31 17.60 4.44
N LEU A 249 5.63 17.59 4.37
CA LEU A 249 6.51 16.63 5.02
C LEU A 249 7.44 17.37 6.00
N PRO A 250 8.19 16.67 6.86
CA PRO A 250 9.15 17.29 7.75
C PRO A 250 10.12 18.22 7.03
N ASN A 251 10.57 19.27 7.73
CA ASN A 251 11.52 20.28 7.24
C ASN A 251 11.01 21.11 6.04
N GLY A 252 9.69 21.25 5.89
CA GLY A 252 9.09 22.05 4.82
C GLY A 252 9.15 21.42 3.44
N LEU A 253 9.54 20.17 3.33
CA LEU A 253 9.40 19.41 2.08
C LEU A 253 7.91 19.21 1.77
N VAL A 254 7.56 19.14 0.48
CA VAL A 254 6.18 18.96 0.03
C VAL A 254 6.12 17.89 -1.06
N MET A 255 5.28 16.89 -0.84
CA MET A 255 4.88 15.92 -1.84
C MET A 255 3.74 16.49 -2.68
N LEU A 256 3.96 16.67 -3.97
CA LEU A 256 2.94 17.06 -4.92
C LEU A 256 2.40 15.81 -5.63
N ASN A 257 1.25 15.36 -5.15
CA ASN A 257 0.45 14.25 -5.64
C ASN A 257 -1.01 14.72 -5.61
N TRP A 258 -1.35 15.72 -6.44
CA TRP A 258 -2.60 16.45 -6.36
C TRP A 258 -3.61 15.97 -7.42
N PRO A 259 -4.76 15.37 -6.99
CA PRO A 259 -5.70 14.76 -7.92
C PRO A 259 -6.62 15.75 -8.64
N LEU A 260 -6.91 16.92 -8.02
CA LEU A 260 -7.91 17.87 -8.51
C LEU A 260 -7.30 18.78 -9.58
N ASN A 261 -7.36 18.37 -10.85
CA ASN A 261 -6.75 19.07 -11.98
C ASN A 261 -5.26 19.41 -11.78
N GLY A 262 -4.55 18.55 -11.04
CA GLY A 262 -3.12 18.66 -10.76
C GLY A 262 -2.30 17.69 -11.60
N ASN A 263 -1.41 16.94 -10.95
CA ASN A 263 -0.43 16.11 -11.67
C ASN A 263 -0.84 14.63 -11.83
N ASP A 264 -2.10 14.25 -11.58
CA ASP A 264 -2.62 12.96 -12.02
C ASP A 264 -2.63 12.87 -13.55
N TRP A 265 -2.23 11.72 -14.09
CA TRP A 265 -2.15 11.49 -15.53
C TRP A 265 -3.36 10.71 -16.03
N HIS A 266 -4.04 11.23 -17.06
CA HIS A 266 -5.33 10.72 -17.52
C HIS A 266 -5.33 10.23 -18.98
N HIS A 267 -4.17 10.21 -19.66
CA HIS A 267 -4.13 9.95 -21.09
C HIS A 267 -3.45 8.63 -21.42
N ASP A 268 -4.03 7.89 -22.37
CA ASP A 268 -3.44 6.69 -22.98
C ASP A 268 -2.99 5.63 -21.96
N LEU A 269 -3.79 5.37 -20.94
CA LEU A 269 -3.46 4.48 -19.82
C LEU A 269 -3.23 3.02 -20.24
N GLU A 270 -3.77 2.61 -21.39
CA GLU A 270 -3.48 1.30 -22.00
C GLU A 270 -1.98 1.07 -22.24
N ARG A 271 -1.20 2.14 -22.38
CA ARG A 271 0.27 2.08 -22.56
C ARG A 271 0.99 1.49 -21.34
N MET A 272 0.39 1.56 -20.14
CA MET A 272 0.93 0.99 -18.90
C MET A 272 1.20 -0.52 -19.02
N ARG A 273 0.33 -1.23 -19.73
CA ARG A 273 0.41 -2.69 -19.89
C ARG A 273 1.15 -3.13 -21.16
N SER A 274 1.73 -2.20 -21.92
CA SER A 274 2.46 -2.55 -23.15
C SER A 274 3.65 -3.46 -22.85
N SER A 275 3.82 -4.51 -23.65
CA SER A 275 5.00 -5.37 -23.64
C SER A 275 6.23 -4.70 -24.27
N GLN A 276 6.03 -3.57 -24.98
CA GLN A 276 7.09 -2.85 -25.65
C GLN A 276 7.70 -1.80 -24.70
N PRO A 277 8.98 -1.93 -24.29
CA PRO A 277 9.59 -1.04 -23.31
C PRO A 277 9.58 0.45 -23.73
N TRP A 278 9.74 0.73 -25.02
CA TRP A 278 9.75 2.09 -25.52
C TRP A 278 8.41 2.81 -25.35
N ILE A 279 7.26 2.09 -25.48
CA ILE A 279 5.93 2.67 -25.25
C ILE A 279 5.76 3.08 -23.77
N ARG A 280 6.23 2.22 -22.86
CA ARG A 280 6.20 2.57 -21.42
C ARG A 280 7.15 3.71 -21.10
N HIS A 281 8.29 3.77 -21.77
CA HIS A 281 9.24 4.87 -21.60
C HIS A 281 8.66 6.22 -22.05
N GLU A 282 8.04 6.29 -23.22
CA GLU A 282 7.34 7.50 -23.69
C GLU A 282 6.20 7.94 -22.76
N LEU A 283 5.46 6.97 -22.18
CA LEU A 283 4.44 7.28 -21.18
C LEU A 283 5.10 7.91 -19.92
N ALA A 284 6.19 7.30 -19.44
CA ALA A 284 6.94 7.81 -18.28
C ALA A 284 7.44 9.24 -18.53
N GLU A 285 8.04 9.52 -19.67
CA GLU A 285 8.49 10.88 -20.05
C GLU A 285 7.32 11.87 -20.08
N ALA A 286 6.18 11.49 -20.65
CA ALA A 286 5.00 12.35 -20.70
C ALA A 286 4.47 12.68 -19.28
N MET A 287 4.42 11.69 -18.39
CA MET A 287 4.03 11.87 -16.99
C MET A 287 5.01 12.77 -16.22
N GLN A 288 6.32 12.57 -16.43
CA GLN A 288 7.37 13.42 -15.83
C GLN A 288 7.24 14.87 -16.27
N CYS A 289 7.10 15.10 -17.57
CA CYS A 289 6.90 16.43 -18.12
C CYS A 289 5.65 17.12 -17.57
N HIS A 290 4.54 16.38 -17.43
CA HIS A 290 3.30 16.88 -16.85
C HIS A 290 3.47 17.31 -15.39
N SER A 291 4.09 16.46 -14.56
CA SER A 291 4.33 16.78 -13.16
C SER A 291 5.33 17.91 -12.96
N GLN A 292 6.37 17.98 -13.79
CA GLN A 292 7.31 19.10 -13.76
C GLN A 292 6.60 20.41 -14.13
N ALA A 293 5.75 20.41 -15.17
CA ALA A 293 4.96 21.58 -15.55
C ALA A 293 4.01 22.04 -14.44
N PHE A 294 3.45 21.10 -13.65
CA PHE A 294 2.64 21.43 -12.48
C PHE A 294 3.46 22.11 -11.38
N LEU A 295 4.64 21.58 -11.05
CA LEU A 295 5.56 22.22 -10.11
C LEU A 295 5.95 23.62 -10.56
N ASP A 296 6.33 23.80 -11.83
CA ASP A 296 6.73 25.09 -12.40
C ASP A 296 5.58 26.10 -12.34
N ALA A 297 4.37 25.67 -12.64
CA ALA A 297 3.17 26.50 -12.56
C ALA A 297 2.90 26.97 -11.12
N LEU A 298 2.99 26.07 -10.14
CA LEU A 298 2.82 26.40 -8.72
C LEU A 298 3.94 27.33 -8.21
N GLN A 299 5.18 27.12 -8.64
CA GLN A 299 6.30 28.00 -8.30
C GLN A 299 6.05 29.43 -8.78
N ASN A 300 5.61 29.59 -10.03
CA ASN A 300 5.36 30.89 -10.63
C ASN A 300 4.31 31.72 -9.87
N ILE A 301 3.25 31.07 -9.38
CA ILE A 301 2.17 31.76 -8.65
C ILE A 301 2.44 31.90 -7.14
N SER A 302 3.40 31.15 -6.59
CA SER A 302 3.74 31.17 -5.16
C SER A 302 4.75 32.26 -4.78
N ASN A 303 5.23 33.04 -5.75
CA ASN A 303 6.20 34.13 -5.53
C ASN A 303 7.48 33.65 -4.80
N GLY A 304 7.96 32.44 -5.14
CA GLY A 304 9.17 31.85 -4.53
C GLY A 304 8.94 31.21 -3.14
N TRP A 305 7.70 31.12 -2.67
CA TRP A 305 7.38 30.38 -1.47
C TRP A 305 7.57 28.86 -1.68
N LEU A 306 7.25 28.34 -2.88
CA LEU A 306 7.57 26.99 -3.31
C LEU A 306 8.79 27.02 -4.24
N VAL A 307 9.76 26.14 -3.99
CA VAL A 307 10.91 25.87 -4.86
C VAL A 307 11.03 24.36 -5.11
N PRO A 308 11.80 23.89 -6.12
CA PRO A 308 12.00 22.45 -6.32
C PRO A 308 12.62 21.78 -5.10
N GLY A 309 12.13 20.62 -4.74
CA GLY A 309 12.72 19.79 -3.70
C GLY A 309 14.00 19.06 -4.19
N ASN A 310 14.85 18.68 -3.26
CA ASN A 310 16.07 17.92 -3.55
C ASN A 310 16.07 16.62 -2.75
N VAL A 311 15.49 15.57 -3.31
CA VAL A 311 15.21 14.30 -2.61
C VAL A 311 15.81 13.11 -3.33
N PHE A 312 15.62 13.01 -4.63
CA PHE A 312 15.98 11.84 -5.41
C PHE A 312 17.34 11.97 -6.08
N PRO A 313 18.06 10.86 -6.32
CA PRO A 313 19.30 10.88 -7.09
C PRO A 313 19.03 11.21 -8.57
N GLY A 314 20.05 11.70 -9.26
CA GLY A 314 20.01 11.98 -10.69
C GLY A 314 19.99 13.47 -11.04
N SER A 315 19.65 13.78 -12.28
CA SER A 315 19.71 15.15 -12.84
C SER A 315 18.51 16.02 -12.43
N ASN A 316 17.39 15.42 -12.07
CA ASN A 316 16.20 16.12 -11.57
C ASN A 316 15.80 15.56 -10.19
N PRO A 317 16.40 16.07 -9.10
CA PRO A 317 16.20 15.54 -7.76
C PRO A 317 14.82 15.82 -7.16
N SER A 318 13.98 16.59 -7.83
CA SER A 318 12.58 16.80 -7.41
C SER A 318 11.62 15.74 -7.95
N LEU A 319 11.94 15.06 -9.05
CA LEU A 319 11.09 14.00 -9.62
C LEU A 319 11.36 12.65 -8.98
N ALA A 320 10.30 11.94 -8.61
CA ALA A 320 10.37 10.57 -8.13
C ALA A 320 11.04 9.64 -9.16
N LEU A 321 11.57 8.52 -8.70
CA LEU A 321 12.31 7.55 -9.53
C LEU A 321 11.39 6.64 -10.34
N MET A 322 10.14 6.52 -9.92
CA MET A 322 9.10 5.74 -10.59
C MET A 322 7.74 6.41 -10.40
N PRO A 323 6.75 6.14 -11.26
CA PRO A 323 5.41 6.65 -11.07
C PRO A 323 4.69 5.94 -9.92
N TYR A 324 3.74 6.60 -9.32
CA TYR A 324 2.75 6.00 -8.44
C TYR A 324 1.66 5.36 -9.30
N TRP A 325 1.78 4.08 -9.53
CA TRP A 325 0.74 3.26 -10.13
C TRP A 325 -0.32 2.93 -9.09
N ARG A 326 -1.55 3.43 -9.25
CA ARG A 326 -2.64 3.12 -8.33
C ARG A 326 -3.26 1.76 -8.60
N GLU A 327 -3.26 1.36 -9.86
CA GLU A 327 -3.85 0.12 -10.33
C GLU A 327 -3.06 -0.44 -11.51
N GLY A 328 -3.05 -1.75 -11.64
CA GLY A 328 -2.43 -2.48 -12.72
C GLY A 328 -3.27 -3.69 -13.12
N ARG A 329 -2.63 -4.74 -13.63
CA ARG A 329 -3.25 -6.05 -13.76
C ARG A 329 -3.55 -6.59 -12.36
N ARG A 330 -4.66 -7.27 -12.22
CA ARG A 330 -5.10 -7.87 -10.95
C ARG A 330 -5.33 -9.36 -11.16
N LEU A 331 -4.69 -10.19 -10.35
CA LEU A 331 -4.79 -11.64 -10.44
C LEU A 331 -6.27 -12.08 -10.47
N ALA A 332 -6.62 -13.07 -11.28
CA ALA A 332 -7.81 -13.87 -11.09
C ALA A 332 -7.46 -15.02 -10.13
N GLY A 333 -7.52 -14.75 -8.83
CA GLY A 333 -7.04 -15.66 -7.79
C GLY A 333 -8.11 -16.61 -7.24
N MET A 334 -7.70 -17.45 -6.30
CA MET A 334 -8.58 -18.44 -5.64
C MET A 334 -9.74 -17.79 -4.86
N SER A 335 -9.56 -16.55 -4.39
CA SER A 335 -10.61 -15.67 -3.91
C SER A 335 -10.37 -14.26 -4.43
N THR A 336 -11.41 -13.41 -4.44
CA THR A 336 -11.30 -12.03 -4.91
C THR A 336 -11.89 -11.10 -3.86
N VAL A 337 -11.14 -10.07 -3.48
CA VAL A 337 -11.66 -9.00 -2.63
C VAL A 337 -12.54 -8.09 -3.50
N VAL A 338 -13.77 -7.84 -3.06
CA VAL A 338 -14.75 -7.03 -3.77
C VAL A 338 -15.26 -5.89 -2.90
N GLU A 339 -16.00 -4.93 -3.48
CA GLU A 339 -16.48 -3.77 -2.74
C GLU A 339 -17.30 -4.15 -1.50
N HIS A 340 -18.06 -5.25 -1.55
CA HIS A 340 -18.82 -5.73 -0.40
C HIS A 340 -17.96 -6.04 0.83
N ASP A 341 -16.71 -6.46 0.63
CA ASP A 341 -15.77 -6.75 1.72
C ASP A 341 -15.28 -5.49 2.43
N LEU A 342 -15.35 -4.34 1.74
CA LEU A 342 -14.93 -3.04 2.25
C LEU A 342 -16.04 -2.28 2.97
N LEU A 343 -17.29 -2.64 2.72
CA LEU A 343 -18.45 -1.94 3.27
C LEU A 343 -18.77 -2.46 4.68
N PRO A 344 -19.47 -1.63 5.50
CA PRO A 344 -20.01 -2.12 6.77
C PRO A 344 -20.88 -3.37 6.54
N LEU A 345 -20.64 -4.40 7.34
CA LEU A 345 -21.37 -5.68 7.22
C LEU A 345 -22.91 -5.54 7.36
N SER A 346 -23.36 -4.46 7.98
CA SER A 346 -24.77 -4.08 8.10
C SER A 346 -24.89 -2.59 8.44
N SER A 347 -26.09 -2.03 8.33
CA SER A 347 -26.33 -0.63 8.73
C SER A 347 -25.92 -0.40 10.19
N GLY A 348 -25.07 0.59 10.42
CA GLY A 348 -24.54 0.93 11.74
C GLY A 348 -23.38 0.06 12.22
N ALA A 349 -22.95 -0.93 11.45
CA ALA A 349 -21.74 -1.70 11.76
C ALA A 349 -20.48 -0.87 11.53
N SER A 350 -19.45 -1.16 12.31
CA SER A 350 -18.15 -0.46 12.30
C SER A 350 -17.01 -1.30 11.75
N ARG A 351 -17.32 -2.41 11.09
CA ARG A 351 -16.38 -3.29 10.41
C ARG A 351 -17.00 -3.92 9.16
N GLY A 352 -16.15 -4.37 8.26
CA GLY A 352 -16.51 -5.18 7.13
C GLY A 352 -16.76 -6.65 7.52
N LEU A 353 -17.05 -7.47 6.52
CA LEU A 353 -17.21 -8.91 6.67
C LEU A 353 -15.88 -9.58 7.07
N LEU A 354 -15.96 -10.67 7.83
CA LEU A 354 -14.84 -11.59 7.98
C LEU A 354 -14.89 -12.61 6.83
N PRO A 355 -13.78 -12.83 6.11
CA PRO A 355 -13.72 -13.87 5.11
C PRO A 355 -13.65 -15.24 5.83
N LEU A 356 -14.68 -16.04 5.66
CA LEU A 356 -14.78 -17.37 6.25
C LEU A 356 -14.71 -18.44 5.16
N ASP A 357 -14.06 -19.57 5.46
CA ASP A 357 -14.10 -20.75 4.63
C ASP A 357 -15.38 -21.56 4.81
N ASN A 358 -15.53 -22.66 4.07
CA ASN A 358 -16.68 -23.54 4.14
C ASN A 358 -16.86 -24.23 5.51
N GLN A 359 -15.86 -24.15 6.40
CA GLN A 359 -15.89 -24.69 7.76
C GLN A 359 -16.16 -23.57 8.80
N GLY A 360 -16.39 -22.33 8.35
CA GLY A 360 -16.58 -21.16 9.21
C GLY A 360 -15.29 -20.63 9.83
N LYS A 361 -14.10 -21.01 9.32
CA LYS A 361 -12.82 -20.51 9.81
C LYS A 361 -12.43 -19.23 9.05
N CYS A 362 -11.92 -18.26 9.81
CA CYS A 362 -11.44 -17.00 9.24
C CYS A 362 -10.18 -17.22 8.40
N THR A 363 -10.22 -16.74 7.14
CA THR A 363 -9.11 -16.87 6.18
C THR A 363 -8.32 -15.56 5.99
N SER A 364 -8.60 -14.55 6.79
CA SER A 364 -7.92 -13.25 6.73
C SER A 364 -6.45 -13.34 7.12
N VAL A 365 -5.60 -12.65 6.37
CA VAL A 365 -4.15 -12.54 6.63
C VAL A 365 -3.67 -11.10 6.76
N ALA A 366 -4.52 -10.12 6.51
CA ALA A 366 -4.22 -8.70 6.70
C ALA A 366 -5.48 -7.89 6.94
N VAL A 367 -5.34 -6.77 7.65
CA VAL A 367 -6.42 -5.81 7.94
C VAL A 367 -6.07 -4.45 7.35
N GLY A 368 -6.98 -3.92 6.54
CA GLY A 368 -6.92 -2.55 6.02
C GLY A 368 -8.01 -1.67 6.65
N ASN A 369 -7.72 -0.38 6.74
CA ASN A 369 -8.69 0.62 7.16
C ASN A 369 -8.49 1.88 6.31
N TYR A 370 -9.27 2.03 5.27
CA TYR A 370 -9.27 3.19 4.40
C TYR A 370 -10.59 3.33 3.67
N THR A 371 -10.92 4.55 3.27
CA THR A 371 -12.05 4.83 2.38
C THR A 371 -11.77 4.31 0.97
N ASN A 372 -12.80 3.93 0.24
CA ASN A 372 -12.64 3.48 -1.14
C ASN A 372 -12.44 4.70 -2.06
N ASP A 373 -11.21 5.10 -2.26
CA ASP A 373 -10.82 6.30 -2.96
C ASP A 373 -10.37 5.97 -4.40
N HIS A 374 -10.99 6.68 -5.37
CA HIS A 374 -10.72 6.49 -6.79
C HIS A 374 -10.30 7.80 -7.46
N HIS A 375 -9.35 7.71 -8.38
CA HIS A 375 -8.79 8.84 -9.12
C HIS A 375 -9.13 8.78 -10.60
N TYR A 376 -9.97 9.71 -11.05
CA TYR A 376 -10.39 9.88 -12.44
C TYR A 376 -10.43 11.36 -12.82
N PRO A 377 -10.37 11.73 -14.13
CA PRO A 377 -10.42 13.11 -14.54
C PRO A 377 -11.81 13.72 -14.30
N GLY A 378 -11.88 14.74 -13.43
CA GLY A 378 -13.00 15.67 -13.32
C GLY A 378 -14.32 15.15 -12.77
N GLU A 379 -14.43 13.89 -12.37
CA GLU A 379 -15.67 13.30 -11.85
C GLU A 379 -15.43 12.56 -10.54
N ASP A 380 -16.29 12.82 -9.56
CA ASP A 380 -16.44 11.97 -8.39
C ASP A 380 -17.24 10.73 -8.78
N TRP A 381 -16.59 9.56 -8.77
CA TRP A 381 -17.30 8.33 -9.02
C TRP A 381 -18.29 8.05 -7.87
N PRO A 382 -19.57 7.75 -8.14
CA PRO A 382 -20.56 7.49 -7.10
C PRO A 382 -20.24 6.16 -6.40
N LEU A 383 -19.67 6.25 -5.22
CA LEU A 383 -19.36 5.10 -4.38
C LEU A 383 -20.48 4.85 -3.36
N ALA A 384 -20.67 3.58 -2.97
CA ALA A 384 -21.59 3.22 -1.91
C ALA A 384 -21.24 3.91 -0.58
N PRO A 385 -22.21 4.26 0.25
CA PRO A 385 -21.97 4.89 1.55
C PRO A 385 -21.04 4.04 2.41
N LYS A 386 -20.09 4.68 3.08
CA LYS A 386 -19.14 4.06 3.99
C LYS A 386 -19.35 4.55 5.40
N ASN A 387 -19.00 3.69 6.35
CA ASN A 387 -18.95 4.08 7.73
C ASN A 387 -17.61 4.78 8.02
N CYS A 388 -17.64 6.10 8.13
CA CYS A 388 -16.52 6.86 8.67
C CYS A 388 -16.78 7.07 10.17
N GLN A 389 -16.06 6.36 11.01
CA GLN A 389 -16.21 6.45 12.47
C GLN A 389 -15.54 7.68 13.05
N TRP A 390 -14.46 8.13 12.43
CA TRP A 390 -13.62 9.22 12.95
C TRP A 390 -13.58 10.33 11.90
N GLY A 391 -14.07 11.46 12.29
CA GLY A 391 -14.00 12.66 11.46
C GLY A 391 -12.55 13.10 11.29
N GLY A 392 -12.23 13.67 10.18
CA GLY A 392 -10.96 14.27 9.92
C GLY A 392 -10.23 13.62 8.79
N ARG A 393 -9.32 12.73 9.03
CA ARG A 393 -8.54 12.10 7.98
C ARG A 393 -9.14 10.75 7.63
N TRP A 394 -9.24 10.46 6.42
CA TRP A 394 -9.83 9.40 5.63
C TRP A 394 -9.87 7.98 6.27
N THR A 395 -10.54 7.80 7.38
CA THR A 395 -10.82 6.48 7.94
C THR A 395 -12.03 5.84 7.24
N GLY A 396 -11.84 4.65 6.68
CA GLY A 396 -12.90 3.84 6.12
C GLY A 396 -13.42 2.79 7.10
N THR A 397 -14.23 1.88 6.61
CA THR A 397 -14.59 0.66 7.31
C THR A 397 -13.34 -0.26 7.35
N PRO A 398 -12.92 -0.79 8.50
CA PRO A 398 -11.87 -1.80 8.54
C PRO A 398 -12.33 -3.09 7.85
N PHE A 399 -11.47 -3.61 6.99
CA PHE A 399 -11.73 -4.77 6.14
C PHE A 399 -10.58 -5.78 6.20
N CYS A 400 -10.85 -6.98 5.73
CA CYS A 400 -9.92 -8.11 5.74
C CYS A 400 -9.50 -8.51 4.33
N ILE A 401 -8.25 -8.98 4.19
CA ILE A 401 -7.78 -9.63 2.97
C ILE A 401 -7.69 -11.14 3.21
N PRO A 402 -8.46 -11.96 2.47
CA PRO A 402 -8.37 -13.42 2.57
C PRO A 402 -7.08 -13.94 1.91
N TYR A 403 -6.49 -14.98 2.46
CA TYR A 403 -5.26 -15.58 1.93
C TYR A 403 -5.39 -16.01 0.47
N GLY A 404 -6.53 -16.58 0.09
CA GLY A 404 -6.79 -17.01 -1.29
C GLY A 404 -6.71 -15.90 -2.34
N ALA A 405 -6.76 -14.63 -1.93
CA ALA A 405 -6.58 -13.50 -2.84
C ALA A 405 -5.12 -13.31 -3.30
N LEU A 406 -4.15 -13.92 -2.60
CA LEU A 406 -2.74 -13.88 -2.95
C LEU A 406 -2.35 -15.06 -3.87
N LEU A 407 -3.22 -16.01 -4.07
CA LEU A 407 -2.95 -17.30 -4.71
C LEU A 407 -3.57 -17.40 -6.09
N SER A 408 -2.79 -17.92 -7.05
CA SER A 408 -3.31 -18.33 -8.36
C SER A 408 -3.92 -19.73 -8.28
N ASP A 409 -4.97 -19.97 -9.03
CA ASP A 409 -5.54 -21.31 -9.27
C ASP A 409 -4.89 -22.05 -10.46
N GLN A 410 -3.95 -21.39 -11.17
CA GLN A 410 -3.33 -21.90 -12.39
C GLN A 410 -1.86 -22.27 -12.22
N VAL A 411 -1.20 -21.74 -11.20
CA VAL A 411 0.20 -22.06 -10.86
C VAL A 411 0.35 -22.22 -9.36
N GLU A 412 1.06 -23.28 -8.95
CA GLU A 412 1.16 -23.69 -7.57
C GLU A 412 2.21 -22.93 -6.74
N ASN A 413 3.18 -22.27 -7.39
CA ASN A 413 4.33 -21.67 -6.72
C ASN A 413 4.50 -20.16 -6.98
N LEU A 414 3.36 -19.45 -7.10
CA LEU A 414 3.31 -17.99 -7.20
C LEU A 414 2.46 -17.41 -6.05
N LEU A 415 2.97 -16.36 -5.41
CA LEU A 415 2.24 -15.50 -4.49
C LEU A 415 2.26 -14.07 -5.00
N MET A 416 1.14 -13.36 -4.85
CA MET A 416 1.08 -11.92 -5.07
C MET A 416 1.29 -11.18 -3.74
N ALA A 417 2.08 -10.10 -3.76
CA ALA A 417 2.45 -9.36 -2.56
C ALA A 417 2.25 -7.85 -2.64
N ASP A 418 1.67 -7.35 -3.73
CA ASP A 418 1.39 -5.92 -3.93
C ASP A 418 0.00 -5.74 -4.57
N LYS A 419 -0.30 -4.56 -5.11
CA LYS A 419 -1.60 -4.14 -5.67
C LYS A 419 -2.21 -5.06 -6.73
N ALA A 420 -1.37 -5.94 -7.31
CA ALA A 420 -1.79 -6.90 -8.34
C ALA A 420 -2.42 -8.19 -7.78
N PHE A 421 -2.64 -8.31 -6.48
CA PHE A 421 -3.38 -9.43 -5.90
C PHE A 421 -4.83 -9.49 -6.42
N SER A 422 -5.57 -10.55 -6.08
CA SER A 422 -6.94 -10.73 -6.59
C SER A 422 -7.93 -9.80 -5.90
N VAL A 423 -8.27 -8.73 -6.59
CA VAL A 423 -9.15 -7.66 -6.13
C VAL A 423 -9.98 -7.12 -7.30
N SER A 424 -11.20 -6.66 -7.07
CA SER A 424 -11.99 -5.96 -8.08
C SER A 424 -11.47 -4.55 -8.34
N HIS A 425 -11.83 -3.96 -9.49
CA HIS A 425 -11.54 -2.56 -9.78
C HIS A 425 -12.09 -1.65 -8.68
N MET A 426 -13.34 -1.91 -8.24
CA MET A 426 -13.98 -1.11 -7.20
C MET A 426 -13.28 -1.24 -5.85
N ALA A 427 -12.90 -2.45 -5.44
CA ALA A 427 -12.22 -2.66 -4.16
C ALA A 427 -10.76 -2.17 -4.16
N ASN A 428 -10.13 -2.05 -5.31
CA ASN A 428 -8.75 -1.56 -5.44
C ASN A 428 -8.58 -0.15 -4.81
N GLY A 429 -9.60 0.70 -4.86
CA GLY A 429 -9.54 2.05 -4.29
C GLY A 429 -9.14 2.11 -2.82
N ALA A 430 -9.50 1.11 -2.01
CA ALA A 430 -9.15 1.06 -0.58
C ALA A 430 -7.95 0.13 -0.29
N THR A 431 -7.68 -0.83 -1.17
CA THR A 431 -6.70 -1.90 -0.88
C THR A 431 -5.29 -1.62 -1.39
N ARG A 432 -5.11 -0.55 -2.17
CA ARG A 432 -3.84 -0.18 -2.83
C ARG A 432 -2.87 0.65 -1.98
N LEU A 433 -3.26 1.00 -0.74
CA LEU A 433 -2.51 1.94 0.11
C LEU A 433 -1.33 1.26 0.82
N GLN A 434 -0.30 2.04 1.10
CA GLN A 434 0.95 1.58 1.70
C GLN A 434 0.76 0.71 2.95
N PRO A 435 -0.10 1.09 3.94
CA PRO A 435 -0.25 0.32 5.16
C PRO A 435 -0.71 -1.12 4.92
N ILE A 436 -1.73 -1.29 4.07
CA ILE A 436 -2.26 -2.62 3.76
C ILE A 436 -1.29 -3.42 2.90
N ILE A 437 -0.60 -2.78 1.95
CA ILE A 437 0.37 -3.43 1.07
C ILE A 437 1.60 -3.92 1.84
N PHE A 438 2.09 -3.17 2.82
CA PHE A 438 3.14 -3.66 3.73
C PHE A 438 2.73 -4.95 4.45
N ASN A 439 1.51 -4.98 5.01
CA ASN A 439 1.03 -6.13 5.76
C ASN A 439 0.65 -7.31 4.85
N LEU A 440 0.16 -7.03 3.64
CA LEU A 440 -0.07 -8.04 2.61
C LEU A 440 1.26 -8.71 2.18
N GLY A 441 2.29 -7.91 1.92
CA GLY A 441 3.63 -8.41 1.64
C GLY A 441 4.20 -9.24 2.79
N GLN A 442 3.99 -8.79 4.04
CA GLN A 442 4.36 -9.58 5.22
C GLN A 442 3.70 -10.96 5.21
N ALA A 443 2.38 -11.01 4.95
CA ALA A 443 1.63 -12.26 4.89
C ALA A 443 2.14 -13.18 3.77
N ALA A 444 2.43 -12.63 2.59
CA ALA A 444 3.03 -13.39 1.48
C ALA A 444 4.41 -13.96 1.85
N GLY A 445 5.25 -13.18 2.53
CA GLY A 445 6.55 -13.63 3.02
C GLY A 445 6.47 -14.74 4.06
N VAL A 446 5.51 -14.65 4.99
CA VAL A 446 5.21 -15.72 5.96
C VAL A 446 4.75 -16.99 5.25
N ALA A 447 3.78 -16.86 4.32
CA ALA A 447 3.25 -17.99 3.57
C ALA A 447 4.34 -18.70 2.76
N ALA A 448 5.19 -17.95 2.07
CA ALA A 448 6.32 -18.49 1.32
C ALA A 448 7.30 -19.24 2.24
N ALA A 449 7.63 -18.68 3.39
CA ALA A 449 8.53 -19.32 4.34
C ALA A 449 7.97 -20.63 4.90
N LEU A 450 6.67 -20.67 5.22
CA LEU A 450 6.01 -21.88 5.69
C LEU A 450 5.91 -22.95 4.58
N ALA A 451 5.54 -22.54 3.35
CA ALA A 451 5.47 -23.43 2.20
C ALA A 451 6.82 -24.11 1.94
N LEU A 452 7.91 -23.35 1.88
CA LEU A 452 9.26 -23.87 1.64
C LEU A 452 9.75 -24.79 2.76
N ARG A 453 9.52 -24.42 4.03
CA ARG A 453 9.91 -25.25 5.19
C ARG A 453 9.15 -26.58 5.28
N GLN A 454 7.88 -26.56 4.88
CA GLN A 454 7.01 -27.74 4.94
C GLN A 454 7.02 -28.54 3.64
N CYS A 455 7.73 -28.07 2.60
CA CYS A 455 7.73 -28.66 1.26
C CYS A 455 6.30 -28.77 0.69
N LEU A 456 5.48 -27.73 0.86
CA LEU A 456 4.10 -27.62 0.38
C LEU A 456 4.00 -26.57 -0.72
N ALA A 457 2.97 -26.68 -1.56
CA ALA A 457 2.54 -25.54 -2.35
C ALA A 457 1.94 -24.45 -1.41
N PRO A 458 2.07 -23.16 -1.73
CA PRO A 458 1.45 -22.09 -0.95
C PRO A 458 -0.03 -22.30 -0.65
N ALA A 459 -0.80 -22.84 -1.60
CA ALA A 459 -2.22 -23.13 -1.41
C ALA A 459 -2.52 -24.19 -0.34
N ASP A 460 -1.54 -25.08 -0.07
CA ASP A 460 -1.68 -26.15 0.92
C ASP A 460 -1.21 -25.74 2.32
N VAL A 461 -0.64 -24.56 2.48
CA VAL A 461 -0.26 -24.02 3.79
C VAL A 461 -1.52 -23.68 4.57
N LYS A 462 -1.61 -24.18 5.80
CA LYS A 462 -2.76 -23.88 6.66
C LYS A 462 -2.80 -22.39 7.01
N VAL A 463 -3.90 -21.73 6.72
CA VAL A 463 -4.08 -20.31 7.03
C VAL A 463 -3.86 -20.02 8.51
N ALA A 464 -4.27 -20.93 9.39
CA ALA A 464 -4.03 -20.80 10.82
C ALA A 464 -2.54 -20.70 11.20
N ASP A 465 -1.65 -21.42 10.49
CA ASP A 465 -0.21 -21.34 10.75
C ASP A 465 0.36 -19.97 10.29
N ILE A 466 -0.15 -19.43 9.17
CA ILE A 466 0.18 -18.08 8.70
C ILE A 466 -0.27 -17.05 9.74
N GLN A 467 -1.52 -17.13 10.18
CA GLN A 467 -2.11 -16.22 11.18
C GLN A 467 -1.33 -16.24 12.49
N GLN A 468 -1.01 -17.42 13.01
CA GLN A 468 -0.23 -17.57 14.24
C GLN A 468 1.18 -16.99 14.11
N THR A 469 1.81 -17.16 12.95
CA THR A 469 3.13 -16.61 12.67
C THR A 469 3.09 -15.07 12.61
N LEU A 470 2.06 -14.50 11.96
CA LEU A 470 1.84 -13.04 11.87
C LEU A 470 1.57 -12.43 13.25
N LEU A 471 0.68 -13.04 14.04
CA LEU A 471 0.34 -12.57 15.39
C LEU A 471 1.51 -12.69 16.37
N GLY A 472 2.34 -13.69 16.17
CA GLY A 472 3.49 -14.01 17.04
C GLY A 472 4.81 -13.37 16.61
N ASP A 473 4.83 -12.57 15.54
CA ASP A 473 6.07 -11.94 15.07
C ASP A 473 6.65 -10.99 16.14
N PRO A 474 7.92 -11.19 16.55
CA PRO A 474 8.48 -10.43 17.67
C PRO A 474 8.82 -8.98 17.32
N ILE A 475 8.95 -8.66 16.03
CA ILE A 475 9.34 -7.32 15.54
C ILE A 475 8.13 -6.58 15.01
N ALA A 476 7.27 -7.28 14.27
CA ALA A 476 6.17 -6.71 13.50
C ALA A 476 4.89 -7.57 13.65
N PRO A 477 4.31 -7.69 14.86
CA PRO A 477 3.07 -8.43 15.05
C PRO A 477 1.95 -7.79 14.24
N ALA A 478 1.30 -8.60 13.36
CA ALA A 478 0.31 -8.12 12.41
C ALA A 478 -1.10 -8.55 12.78
N ALA A 479 -2.06 -7.62 12.77
CA ALA A 479 -3.48 -7.92 12.93
C ALA A 479 -4.00 -8.70 11.72
N VAL A 480 -4.79 -9.73 12.01
CA VAL A 480 -5.46 -10.55 11.00
C VAL A 480 -6.98 -10.45 11.06
N VAL A 481 -7.53 -9.87 12.15
CA VAL A 481 -8.96 -9.57 12.29
C VAL A 481 -9.17 -8.14 12.81
N PRO A 482 -10.26 -7.46 12.42
CA PRO A 482 -10.46 -6.03 12.62
C PRO A 482 -11.04 -5.72 14.01
N ILE A 483 -10.18 -5.71 15.02
CA ILE A 483 -10.54 -5.40 16.42
C ILE A 483 -10.18 -3.96 16.73
N TRP A 484 -11.15 -3.15 17.16
CA TRP A 484 -10.96 -1.75 17.55
C TRP A 484 -10.33 -1.55 18.93
N ASP A 485 -10.41 -2.55 19.80
CA ASP A 485 -10.19 -2.38 21.23
C ASP A 485 -8.76 -2.08 21.63
N TRP A 486 -7.78 -2.72 20.98
CA TRP A 486 -6.39 -2.66 21.43
C TRP A 486 -5.38 -2.53 20.30
N PRO A 487 -4.33 -1.72 20.49
CA PRO A 487 -3.17 -1.71 19.62
C PRO A 487 -2.28 -2.95 19.85
N ALA A 488 -1.39 -3.27 18.90
CA ALA A 488 -0.56 -4.48 18.92
C ALA A 488 0.38 -4.59 20.13
N TRP A 489 0.72 -3.46 20.76
CA TRP A 489 1.54 -3.45 21.97
C TRP A 489 0.76 -3.74 23.27
N HIS A 490 -0.57 -3.79 23.19
CA HIS A 490 -1.41 -4.08 24.37
C HIS A 490 -1.33 -5.56 24.74
N PRO A 491 -1.14 -5.91 26.03
CA PRO A 491 -1.00 -7.31 26.47
C PRO A 491 -2.16 -8.24 26.07
N ALA A 492 -3.38 -7.71 25.98
CA ALA A 492 -4.56 -8.50 25.60
C ALA A 492 -4.76 -8.62 24.09
N TRP A 493 -4.01 -7.87 23.26
CA TRP A 493 -4.23 -7.78 21.83
C TRP A 493 -4.15 -9.14 21.13
N ARG A 494 -3.09 -9.89 21.36
CA ARG A 494 -2.89 -11.21 20.74
C ARG A 494 -4.00 -12.17 21.11
N ASN A 495 -4.33 -12.27 22.40
CA ASN A 495 -5.41 -13.14 22.88
C ASN A 495 -6.76 -12.76 22.28
N ALA A 496 -7.01 -11.48 22.05
CA ALA A 496 -8.21 -10.99 21.39
C ALA A 496 -8.29 -11.44 19.92
N GLN A 497 -7.19 -11.30 19.16
CA GLN A 497 -7.09 -11.80 17.79
C GLN A 497 -7.32 -13.33 17.75
N GLU A 498 -6.65 -14.08 18.61
CA GLU A 498 -6.78 -15.54 18.69
C GLU A 498 -8.20 -15.98 19.08
N ALA A 499 -8.89 -15.25 19.97
CA ALA A 499 -10.27 -15.55 20.33
C ALA A 499 -11.22 -15.44 19.12
N VAL A 500 -11.08 -14.40 18.30
CA VAL A 500 -11.88 -14.24 17.07
C VAL A 500 -11.54 -15.30 16.03
N LEU A 501 -10.27 -15.71 15.91
CA LEU A 501 -9.90 -16.78 14.99
C LEU A 501 -10.48 -18.14 15.43
N ALA A 502 -10.60 -18.39 16.74
CA ALA A 502 -11.22 -19.59 17.29
C ALA A 502 -12.74 -19.57 17.12
N GLU A 503 -13.38 -18.44 17.40
CA GLU A 503 -14.83 -18.23 17.37
C GLU A 503 -15.16 -16.88 16.72
N PRO A 504 -15.30 -16.81 15.38
CA PRO A 504 -15.55 -15.57 14.66
C PRO A 504 -16.78 -14.77 15.13
N ASP A 505 -17.79 -15.46 15.64
CA ASP A 505 -19.04 -14.85 16.11
C ASP A 505 -18.85 -14.04 17.40
N CYS A 506 -17.73 -14.18 18.12
CA CYS A 506 -17.44 -13.34 19.28
C CYS A 506 -17.08 -11.90 18.92
N LEU A 507 -16.75 -11.63 17.64
CA LEU A 507 -16.51 -10.27 17.15
C LEU A 507 -17.82 -9.58 16.83
N THR A 508 -18.16 -8.57 17.61
CA THR A 508 -19.41 -7.81 17.45
C THR A 508 -19.45 -7.08 16.10
N HIS A 509 -20.61 -6.57 15.71
CA HIS A 509 -20.77 -5.69 14.55
C HIS A 509 -19.93 -4.39 14.65
N HIS A 510 -19.54 -4.02 15.87
CA HIS A 510 -18.71 -2.84 16.13
C HIS A 510 -17.20 -3.16 16.21
N GLY A 511 -16.79 -4.38 15.88
CA GLY A 511 -15.38 -4.76 15.92
C GLY A 511 -14.81 -4.84 17.34
N THR A 512 -15.65 -5.06 18.34
CA THR A 512 -15.27 -5.28 19.75
C THR A 512 -15.55 -6.72 20.16
N ILE A 513 -14.89 -7.20 21.22
CA ILE A 513 -15.11 -8.55 21.75
C ILE A 513 -15.85 -8.46 23.08
N GLU A 514 -17.03 -9.06 23.19
CA GLU A 514 -17.88 -8.97 24.39
C GLU A 514 -17.22 -9.51 25.65
N VAL A 515 -16.47 -10.60 25.54
CA VAL A 515 -15.80 -11.26 26.67
C VAL A 515 -14.81 -10.33 27.37
N PHE A 516 -14.16 -9.44 26.63
CA PHE A 516 -13.17 -8.49 27.14
C PHE A 516 -13.77 -7.16 27.58
N ASN A 517 -15.00 -6.82 27.20
CA ASN A 517 -15.67 -5.57 27.62
C ASN A 517 -15.86 -5.49 29.15
N ARG A 518 -15.96 -6.62 29.85
CA ARG A 518 -16.03 -6.64 31.33
C ARG A 518 -14.72 -6.21 32.00
N GLN A 519 -13.58 -6.38 31.32
CA GLN A 519 -12.27 -5.96 31.84
C GLN A 519 -11.97 -4.47 31.59
N ARG A 520 -12.67 -3.82 30.65
CA ARG A 520 -12.57 -2.36 30.40
C ARG A 520 -12.97 -1.50 31.61
N GLN A 521 -13.79 -2.03 32.53
CA GLN A 521 -14.21 -1.30 33.74
C GLN A 521 -13.12 -1.24 34.82
N LEU A 522 -11.96 -1.87 34.62
CA LEU A 522 -10.92 -2.06 35.64
C LEU A 522 -9.70 -1.14 35.51
N GLY A 523 -9.83 0.01 34.87
CA GLY A 523 -8.82 1.07 34.93
C GLY A 523 -8.00 1.24 33.66
N ALA A 524 -7.49 2.47 33.46
CA ALA A 524 -6.56 2.79 32.39
C ALA A 524 -5.28 1.96 32.58
N LEU A 525 -4.86 1.29 31.53
CA LEU A 525 -3.56 0.66 31.50
C LEU A 525 -2.49 1.72 31.25
N PRO A 526 -1.37 1.69 31.99
CA PRO A 526 -0.27 2.60 31.71
C PRO A 526 0.18 2.44 30.26
N LEU A 527 0.46 3.58 29.60
CA LEU A 527 1.12 3.55 28.29
C LEU A 527 2.48 2.87 28.47
N PRO A 528 2.80 1.83 27.70
CA PRO A 528 4.12 1.23 27.78
C PRO A 528 5.18 2.22 27.29
N ASP A 529 6.38 2.14 27.84
CA ASP A 529 7.55 2.93 27.41
C ASP A 529 7.87 2.82 25.90
N GLN A 530 7.21 1.91 25.23
CA GLN A 530 7.32 1.62 23.79
C GLN A 530 6.12 2.09 22.95
N ALA A 531 5.25 2.95 23.47
CA ALA A 531 4.17 3.53 22.65
C ALA A 531 4.77 4.26 21.44
N PRO A 532 4.43 3.87 20.20
CA PRO A 532 5.28 4.10 19.04
C PRO A 532 5.38 5.55 18.56
N LEU A 533 4.53 6.45 19.00
CA LEU A 533 4.41 7.78 18.38
C LEU A 533 4.44 8.95 19.34
N CYS A 534 4.68 8.77 20.63
CA CYS A 534 4.64 9.90 21.57
C CYS A 534 5.65 9.79 22.71
N LYS A 535 6.74 10.53 22.60
CA LYS A 535 7.67 10.76 23.72
C LYS A 535 7.07 11.61 24.85
N GLN A 536 5.88 12.17 24.62
CA GLN A 536 5.15 13.05 25.55
C GLN A 536 3.67 12.67 25.67
N ALA A 537 3.36 11.36 25.65
CA ALA A 537 2.00 10.92 25.86
C ALA A 537 1.50 11.37 27.23
N GLN A 538 0.42 12.17 27.24
CA GLN A 538 -0.32 12.49 28.46
C GLN A 538 -1.58 11.62 28.49
N GLU A 539 -1.82 10.99 29.63
CA GLU A 539 -3.06 10.24 29.85
C GLU A 539 -4.18 11.21 30.22
N PHE A 540 -5.26 11.18 29.43
CA PHE A 540 -6.49 11.86 29.75
C PHE A 540 -7.58 10.84 30.00
N ARG A 541 -8.29 10.94 31.12
CA ARG A 541 -9.46 10.13 31.46
C ARG A 541 -10.70 10.99 31.36
N GLY A 542 -11.72 10.48 30.66
CA GLY A 542 -12.97 11.21 30.53
C GLY A 542 -13.95 10.51 29.58
N SER A 543 -15.08 11.12 29.37
CA SER A 543 -16.08 10.69 28.38
C SER A 543 -15.87 11.43 27.07
N LEU A 544 -15.62 10.68 26.00
CA LEU A 544 -15.52 11.25 24.65
C LEU A 544 -16.93 11.55 24.13
N ARG A 545 -17.18 12.78 23.74
CA ARG A 545 -18.42 13.20 23.09
C ARG A 545 -18.16 13.62 21.65
N ILE A 546 -19.06 13.23 20.76
CA ILE A 546 -19.12 13.71 19.38
C ILE A 546 -20.07 14.89 19.35
N ASN A 547 -19.57 16.05 18.95
CA ASN A 547 -20.35 17.26 18.80
C ASN A 547 -21.10 17.27 17.44
N ARG A 548 -22.10 18.14 17.31
CA ARG A 548 -22.92 18.22 16.07
C ARG A 548 -22.15 18.71 14.83
N ASP A 549 -21.02 19.36 15.05
CA ASP A 549 -20.10 19.88 14.02
C ASP A 549 -18.99 18.89 13.66
N ALA A 550 -19.16 17.61 14.02
CA ALA A 550 -18.19 16.54 13.84
C ALA A 550 -16.84 16.76 14.58
N THR A 551 -16.78 17.65 15.54
CA THR A 551 -15.64 17.76 16.47
C THR A 551 -15.82 16.82 17.67
N TYR A 552 -14.71 16.51 18.32
CA TYR A 552 -14.70 15.65 19.52
C TYR A 552 -14.32 16.48 20.75
N SER A 553 -14.99 16.24 21.86
CA SER A 553 -14.62 16.77 23.15
C SER A 553 -14.42 15.64 24.15
N LEU A 554 -13.33 15.71 24.93
CA LEU A 554 -13.09 14.84 26.07
C LEU A 554 -13.54 15.59 27.34
N GLU A 555 -14.60 15.12 27.97
CA GLU A 555 -15.03 15.62 29.27
C GLU A 555 -14.25 14.85 30.35
N THR A 556 -13.30 15.53 31.00
CA THR A 556 -12.43 14.98 32.06
C THR A 556 -13.06 15.11 33.43
#